data_1996a702c9f75ed62922c121bc2de6da
#
_entry.id   1996a702c9f75ed62922c121bc2de6da
#
_cell.length_a   1.000
_cell.length_b   1.000
_cell.length_c   1.000
_cell.angle_alpha   90.00
_cell.angle_beta   90.00
_cell.angle_gamma   90.00
#
_symmetry.space_group_name_H-M   'P 1'
#
loop_
_entity.id
_entity.type
_entity.pdbx_description
1 polymer ?
#
loop_
_entity_poly.entity_id
_entity_poly.type
_entity_poly.pdbx_seq_one_letter_code
_entity_poly.pdbx_strand_id
1 'polypeptide(L)'
;MKISVLLSLFAKENPTFFDLSMKSIWNDQIRKPDEIVLVEDGPITIELERVVIKWKEQLGNLLKIIKLKDNQGLAIALNEGIKHCTGDFIARMDTDDISLPERFLKQELFLKNNPDVVLLGGGMIEFNDEEGDLSPRLMPSSYEEIKIAMCKTSPFVHPSVFIKKEIFDNGLYYNPKCRRCQDAELWFRIIANKYKVANLPEVIIKFRKDPYLYLKRKKSAGAEFKIFIQGIYRIYGICTWRYVYPVVHYLFRLLPPSLSQKIYNKFILKYWQRK
;
A
#
# COMPACT_ATOMS: atom_id res chain seq x y z
N MET A 1 2.61 21.27 6.41
CA MET A 1 2.17 20.18 5.51
C MET A 1 0.86 19.61 6.04
N LYS A 2 -0.19 19.58 5.21
CA LYS A 2 -1.46 18.94 5.53
C LYS A 2 -1.44 17.47 5.10
N ILE A 3 -2.02 16.60 5.92
CA ILE A 3 -2.05 15.15 5.71
C ILE A 3 -3.51 14.69 5.63
N SER A 4 -3.90 14.12 4.48
CA SER A 4 -5.16 13.37 4.35
C SER A 4 -4.88 11.89 4.49
N VAL A 5 -5.52 11.18 5.40
CA VAL A 5 -5.49 9.71 5.41
C VAL A 5 -6.62 9.19 4.54
N LEU A 6 -6.30 8.26 3.63
CA LEU A 6 -7.26 7.66 2.71
C LEU A 6 -7.39 6.16 2.95
N LEU A 7 -8.62 5.74 3.25
CA LEU A 7 -9.02 4.33 3.41
C LEU A 7 -10.15 3.97 2.45
N SER A 8 -10.20 2.69 2.09
CA SER A 8 -11.34 2.10 1.38
C SER A 8 -11.87 0.93 2.22
N LEU A 9 -13.17 0.93 2.47
CA LEU A 9 -13.89 -0.06 3.27
C LEU A 9 -14.92 -0.77 2.39
N PHE A 10 -14.99 -2.11 2.47
CA PHE A 10 -16.01 -2.89 1.77
C PHE A 10 -16.60 -3.98 2.65
N ALA A 11 -17.71 -4.58 2.23
CA ALA A 11 -18.54 -5.47 3.05
C ALA A 11 -17.83 -6.71 3.66
N LYS A 12 -16.67 -7.12 3.14
CA LYS A 12 -15.95 -8.31 3.63
C LYS A 12 -14.88 -7.98 4.66
N GLU A 13 -14.70 -6.71 5.00
CA GLU A 13 -13.73 -6.31 6.03
C GLU A 13 -14.20 -6.73 7.43
N ASN A 14 -13.25 -6.91 8.33
CA ASN A 14 -13.53 -7.26 9.72
C ASN A 14 -13.74 -5.97 10.55
N PRO A 15 -14.90 -5.81 11.22
CA PRO A 15 -15.20 -4.60 12.00
C PRO A 15 -14.18 -4.31 13.11
N THR A 16 -13.65 -5.35 13.77
CA THR A 16 -12.64 -5.20 14.83
C THR A 16 -11.32 -4.72 14.26
N PHE A 17 -10.90 -5.24 13.11
CA PHE A 17 -9.65 -4.81 12.46
C PHE A 17 -9.78 -3.37 11.97
N PHE A 18 -10.93 -3.02 11.41
CA PHE A 18 -11.21 -1.65 10.98
C PHE A 18 -11.17 -0.67 12.18
N ASP A 19 -11.76 -1.03 13.31
CA ASP A 19 -11.70 -0.19 14.51
C ASP A 19 -10.27 0.00 15.03
N LEU A 20 -9.45 -1.06 15.03
CA LEU A 20 -8.01 -0.98 15.37
C LEU A 20 -7.22 -0.13 14.38
N SER A 21 -7.49 -0.26 13.08
CA SER A 21 -6.86 0.57 12.04
C SER A 21 -7.18 2.04 12.27
N MET A 22 -8.44 2.40 12.46
CA MET A 22 -8.87 3.77 12.75
C MET A 22 -8.24 4.33 14.01
N LYS A 23 -8.18 3.52 15.10
CA LYS A 23 -7.48 3.89 16.33
C LYS A 23 -6.02 4.19 16.08
N SER A 24 -5.34 3.36 15.28
CA SER A 24 -3.91 3.48 14.98
C SER A 24 -3.55 4.72 14.16
N ILE A 25 -4.45 5.20 13.30
CA ILE A 25 -4.21 6.40 12.47
C ILE A 25 -4.68 7.70 13.15
N TRP A 26 -5.41 7.60 14.25
CA TRP A 26 -5.89 8.78 14.97
C TRP A 26 -5.44 8.80 16.42
N ASN A 27 -5.99 7.93 17.29
CA ASN A 27 -5.75 8.01 18.73
C ASN A 27 -4.28 7.81 19.09
N ASP A 28 -3.63 6.85 18.43
CA ASP A 28 -2.27 6.41 18.75
C ASP A 28 -1.19 7.25 18.05
N GLN A 29 -1.53 8.11 17.08
CA GLN A 29 -0.54 8.93 16.38
C GLN A 29 -0.05 10.11 17.22
N ILE A 30 1.26 10.33 17.25
CA ILE A 30 1.90 11.53 17.81
C ILE A 30 1.54 12.76 16.97
N ARG A 31 1.67 12.67 15.64
CA ARG A 31 1.21 13.67 14.68
C ARG A 31 -0.15 13.24 14.13
N LYS A 32 -1.22 13.91 14.54
CA LYS A 32 -2.57 13.63 14.02
C LYS A 32 -2.66 14.01 12.52
N PRO A 33 -3.40 13.27 11.68
CA PRO A 33 -3.73 13.74 10.33
C PRO A 33 -4.67 14.95 10.40
N ASP A 34 -4.73 15.72 9.32
CA ASP A 34 -5.59 16.90 9.24
C ASP A 34 -7.02 16.53 8.79
N GLU A 35 -7.17 15.38 8.15
CA GLU A 35 -8.47 14.78 7.79
C GLU A 35 -8.31 13.28 7.52
N ILE A 36 -9.42 12.56 7.58
CA ILE A 36 -9.55 11.16 7.18
C ILE A 36 -10.65 11.07 6.13
N VAL A 37 -10.34 10.49 4.98
CA VAL A 37 -11.30 10.21 3.90
C VAL A 37 -11.51 8.71 3.85
N LEU A 38 -12.71 8.27 4.20
CA LEU A 38 -13.16 6.88 4.16
C LEU A 38 -14.09 6.69 2.97
N VAL A 39 -13.75 5.77 2.07
CA VAL A 39 -14.61 5.41 0.94
C VAL A 39 -15.25 4.05 1.24
N GLU A 40 -16.57 4.04 1.38
CA GLU A 40 -17.35 2.80 1.40
C GLU A 40 -17.51 2.31 -0.05
N ASP A 41 -16.79 1.25 -0.41
CA ASP A 41 -16.81 0.65 -1.75
C ASP A 41 -18.01 -0.30 -1.88
N GLY A 42 -19.18 0.28 -2.06
CA GLY A 42 -20.49 -0.34 -2.05
C GLY A 42 -21.10 -0.48 -0.65
N PRO A 43 -22.28 -1.08 -0.54
CA PRO A 43 -22.95 -1.30 0.74
C PRO A 43 -22.07 -2.12 1.70
N ILE A 44 -22.01 -1.69 2.96
CA ILE A 44 -21.26 -2.36 4.04
C ILE A 44 -22.23 -3.08 5.00
N THR A 45 -21.70 -3.94 5.88
CA THR A 45 -22.51 -4.64 6.89
C THR A 45 -22.91 -3.72 8.04
N ILE A 46 -23.95 -4.10 8.78
CA ILE A 46 -24.43 -3.34 9.96
C ILE A 46 -23.32 -3.21 11.00
N GLU A 47 -22.49 -4.23 11.19
CA GLU A 47 -21.36 -4.23 12.12
C GLU A 47 -20.30 -3.20 11.72
N LEU A 48 -19.97 -3.12 10.44
CA LEU A 48 -19.06 -2.10 9.91
C LEU A 48 -19.67 -0.70 10.02
N GLU A 49 -20.97 -0.55 9.73
CA GLU A 49 -21.65 0.74 9.84
C GLU A 49 -21.63 1.28 11.28
N ARG A 50 -21.80 0.42 12.28
CA ARG A 50 -21.67 0.81 13.69
C ARG A 50 -20.29 1.38 14.01
N VAL A 51 -19.22 0.78 13.48
CA VAL A 51 -17.86 1.29 13.66
C VAL A 51 -17.69 2.63 12.95
N VAL A 52 -18.21 2.77 11.73
CA VAL A 52 -18.18 4.05 10.98
C VAL A 52 -18.90 5.16 11.77
N ILE A 53 -20.09 4.88 12.30
CA ILE A 53 -20.87 5.85 13.11
C ILE A 53 -20.07 6.26 14.36
N LYS A 54 -19.53 5.29 15.12
CA LYS A 54 -18.69 5.55 16.30
C LYS A 54 -17.54 6.53 15.96
N TRP A 55 -16.82 6.29 14.88
CA TRP A 55 -15.71 7.16 14.48
C TRP A 55 -16.19 8.50 13.93
N LYS A 56 -17.33 8.54 13.26
CA LYS A 56 -17.93 9.81 12.81
C LYS A 56 -18.36 10.69 13.97
N GLU A 57 -18.93 10.12 15.02
CA GLU A 57 -19.28 10.85 16.25
C GLU A 57 -18.03 11.41 16.94
N GLN A 58 -16.94 10.64 17.00
CA GLN A 58 -15.67 11.06 17.62
C GLN A 58 -14.94 12.15 16.82
N LEU A 59 -14.92 12.03 15.49
CA LEU A 59 -14.08 12.87 14.61
C LEU A 59 -14.84 14.03 13.96
N GLY A 60 -16.17 13.99 13.96
CA GLY A 60 -16.99 15.03 13.37
C GLY A 60 -16.62 15.30 11.90
N ASN A 61 -16.31 16.54 11.60
CA ASN A 61 -15.97 16.97 10.22
C ASN A 61 -14.58 16.51 9.75
N LEU A 62 -13.72 16.03 10.62
CA LEU A 62 -12.42 15.47 10.24
C LEU A 62 -12.54 14.14 9.49
N LEU A 63 -13.62 13.38 9.73
CA LEU A 63 -13.92 12.17 8.99
C LEU A 63 -14.92 12.47 7.86
N LYS A 64 -14.47 12.40 6.62
CA LYS A 64 -15.30 12.46 5.42
C LYS A 64 -15.62 11.02 4.98
N ILE A 65 -16.90 10.73 4.80
CA ILE A 65 -17.38 9.42 4.35
C ILE A 65 -17.94 9.58 2.95
N ILE A 66 -17.42 8.82 2.00
CA ILE A 66 -17.85 8.79 0.60
C ILE A 66 -18.45 7.41 0.35
N LYS A 67 -19.72 7.36 -0.06
CA LYS A 67 -20.44 6.09 -0.29
C LYS A 67 -20.57 5.84 -1.80
N LEU A 68 -19.98 4.73 -2.28
CA LEU A 68 -20.21 4.26 -3.63
C LEU A 68 -21.50 3.40 -3.67
N LYS A 69 -22.23 3.48 -4.76
CA LYS A 69 -23.48 2.73 -4.92
C LYS A 69 -23.24 1.21 -4.90
N ASP A 70 -22.16 0.76 -5.55
CA ASP A 70 -21.82 -0.66 -5.73
C ASP A 70 -20.30 -0.84 -5.49
N ASN A 71 -19.89 -2.07 -5.19
CA ASN A 71 -18.45 -2.40 -5.08
C ASN A 71 -17.79 -2.33 -6.46
N GLN A 72 -16.93 -1.35 -6.64
CA GLN A 72 -16.19 -1.09 -7.89
C GLN A 72 -14.73 -1.52 -7.82
N GLY A 73 -14.25 -1.85 -6.63
CA GLY A 73 -12.87 -2.31 -6.37
C GLY A 73 -11.92 -1.20 -5.99
N LEU A 74 -10.84 -1.60 -5.32
CA LEU A 74 -9.91 -0.71 -4.60
C LEU A 74 -9.39 0.47 -5.44
N ALA A 75 -9.01 0.24 -6.71
CA ALA A 75 -8.47 1.32 -7.55
C ALA A 75 -9.48 2.45 -7.80
N ILE A 76 -10.75 2.10 -8.02
CA ILE A 76 -11.81 3.09 -8.25
C ILE A 76 -12.15 3.78 -6.94
N ALA A 77 -12.29 3.03 -5.85
CA ALA A 77 -12.58 3.60 -4.53
C ALA A 77 -11.49 4.59 -4.09
N LEU A 78 -10.21 4.22 -4.24
CA LEU A 78 -9.10 5.14 -3.93
C LEU A 78 -9.12 6.39 -4.82
N ASN A 79 -9.36 6.24 -6.12
CA ASN A 79 -9.45 7.38 -7.02
C ASN A 79 -10.60 8.33 -6.65
N GLU A 80 -11.74 7.78 -6.22
CA GLU A 80 -12.84 8.61 -5.75
C GLU A 80 -12.44 9.35 -4.47
N GLY A 81 -11.86 8.64 -3.49
CA GLY A 81 -11.41 9.27 -2.24
C GLY A 81 -10.36 10.35 -2.45
N ILE A 82 -9.42 10.18 -3.39
CA ILE A 82 -8.39 11.18 -3.74
C ILE A 82 -9.01 12.52 -4.11
N LYS A 83 -10.14 12.54 -4.81
CA LYS A 83 -10.83 13.78 -5.20
C LYS A 83 -11.33 14.60 -4.00
N HIS A 84 -11.57 13.93 -2.87
CA HIS A 84 -12.06 14.54 -1.64
C HIS A 84 -10.95 14.86 -0.63
N CYS A 85 -9.72 14.42 -0.89
CA CYS A 85 -8.54 14.75 -0.09
C CYS A 85 -8.10 16.20 -0.36
N THR A 86 -7.88 16.97 0.71
CA THR A 86 -7.45 18.38 0.65
C THR A 86 -6.02 18.59 1.13
N GLY A 87 -5.39 17.54 1.67
CA GLY A 87 -4.01 17.58 2.16
C GLY A 87 -2.97 17.68 1.04
N ASP A 88 -1.80 18.18 1.38
CA ASP A 88 -0.63 18.23 0.48
C ASP A 88 -0.13 16.82 0.14
N PHE A 89 -0.27 15.92 1.11
CA PHE A 89 0.07 14.50 1.00
C PHE A 89 -1.12 13.61 1.39
N ILE A 90 -1.28 12.52 0.66
CA ILE A 90 -2.27 11.48 0.92
C ILE A 90 -1.56 10.29 1.53
N ALA A 91 -1.85 10.00 2.81
CA ALA A 91 -1.41 8.83 3.53
C ALA A 91 -2.38 7.68 3.24
N ARG A 92 -1.92 6.68 2.52
CA ARG A 92 -2.73 5.48 2.29
C ARG A 92 -2.75 4.60 3.53
N MET A 93 -3.91 3.98 3.84
CA MET A 93 -4.05 3.02 4.93
C MET A 93 -5.02 1.91 4.55
N ASP A 94 -4.69 0.64 4.89
CA ASP A 94 -5.63 -0.48 4.83
C ASP A 94 -6.46 -0.56 6.11
N THR A 95 -7.66 -1.09 5.99
CA THR A 95 -8.61 -1.21 7.10
C THR A 95 -8.31 -2.37 8.06
N ASP A 96 -7.29 -3.17 7.78
CA ASP A 96 -6.86 -4.32 8.60
C ASP A 96 -5.42 -4.18 9.14
N ASP A 97 -4.70 -3.12 8.77
CA ASP A 97 -3.34 -2.86 9.20
C ASP A 97 -3.28 -1.89 10.40
N ILE A 98 -2.12 -1.77 11.03
CA ILE A 98 -1.88 -0.88 12.19
C ILE A 98 -0.72 0.08 11.88
N SER A 99 -1.01 1.37 11.91
CA SER A 99 -0.01 2.44 11.80
C SER A 99 0.77 2.57 13.11
N LEU A 100 2.12 2.61 13.06
CA LEU A 100 2.90 2.87 14.27
C LEU A 100 2.76 4.34 14.72
N PRO A 101 2.87 4.64 16.03
CA PRO A 101 2.56 5.97 16.57
C PRO A 101 3.36 7.13 15.98
N GLU A 102 4.59 6.90 15.59
CA GLU A 102 5.50 7.92 15.04
C GLU A 102 5.41 8.05 13.52
N ARG A 103 4.59 7.24 12.83
CA ARG A 103 4.59 7.15 11.38
C ARG A 103 4.44 8.51 10.71
N PHE A 104 3.36 9.23 11.00
CA PHE A 104 3.08 10.50 10.31
C PHE A 104 4.09 11.58 10.65
N LEU A 105 4.59 11.59 11.90
CA LEU A 105 5.65 12.51 12.30
C LEU A 105 6.95 12.26 11.52
N LYS A 106 7.41 11.01 11.44
CA LYS A 106 8.63 10.63 10.73
C LYS A 106 8.53 10.92 9.24
N GLN A 107 7.38 10.59 8.63
CA GLN A 107 7.15 10.87 7.21
C GLN A 107 7.11 12.39 6.94
N GLU A 108 6.45 13.18 7.78
CA GLU A 108 6.43 14.64 7.66
C GLU A 108 7.82 15.25 7.78
N LEU A 109 8.61 14.83 8.77
CA LEU A 109 9.98 15.34 8.97
C LEU A 109 10.89 14.99 7.79
N PHE A 110 10.80 13.77 7.27
CA PHE A 110 11.56 13.35 6.09
C PHE A 110 11.22 14.21 4.86
N LEU A 111 9.93 14.42 4.60
CA LEU A 111 9.47 15.18 3.43
C LEU A 111 9.79 16.68 3.53
N LYS A 112 9.84 17.26 4.73
CA LYS A 112 10.32 18.64 4.94
C LYS A 112 11.77 18.81 4.52
N ASN A 113 12.61 17.78 4.76
CA ASN A 113 14.02 17.78 4.38
C ASN A 113 14.28 17.30 2.94
N ASN A 114 13.28 16.69 2.30
CA ASN A 114 13.34 16.14 0.95
C ASN A 114 12.10 16.55 0.15
N PRO A 115 11.91 17.85 -0.17
CA PRO A 115 10.66 18.38 -0.73
C PRO A 115 10.34 17.91 -2.15
N ASP A 116 11.33 17.37 -2.86
CA ASP A 116 11.22 16.80 -4.20
C ASP A 116 10.75 15.33 -4.21
N VAL A 117 10.70 14.67 -3.05
CA VAL A 117 10.13 13.32 -2.94
C VAL A 117 8.61 13.39 -2.99
N VAL A 118 8.04 12.68 -3.95
CA VAL A 118 6.58 12.67 -4.19
C VAL A 118 5.89 11.41 -3.69
N LEU A 119 6.65 10.34 -3.44
CA LEU A 119 6.18 9.07 -2.90
C LEU A 119 7.15 8.60 -1.83
N LEU A 120 6.69 8.51 -0.60
CA LEU A 120 7.46 8.06 0.56
C LEU A 120 6.76 6.88 1.22
N GLY A 121 7.42 5.73 1.25
CA GLY A 121 6.99 4.56 2.02
C GLY A 121 7.83 4.33 3.26
N GLY A 122 7.81 3.10 3.76
CA GLY A 122 8.67 2.63 4.85
C GLY A 122 8.54 1.14 5.07
N GLY A 123 9.29 0.62 6.04
CA GLY A 123 9.29 -0.79 6.40
C GLY A 123 8.00 -1.22 7.11
N MET A 124 7.84 -2.53 7.22
CA MET A 124 6.71 -3.16 7.91
C MET A 124 7.16 -4.28 8.85
N ILE A 125 6.31 -4.61 9.82
CA ILE A 125 6.30 -5.89 10.53
C ILE A 125 5.05 -6.63 10.10
N GLU A 126 5.19 -7.84 9.57
CA GLU A 126 4.04 -8.72 9.41
C GLU A 126 3.59 -9.22 10.79
N PHE A 127 2.29 -9.28 11.02
CA PHE A 127 1.73 -9.81 12.26
C PHE A 127 0.45 -10.61 12.00
N ASN A 128 0.11 -11.47 12.93
CA ASN A 128 -1.20 -12.08 13.04
C ASN A 128 -1.62 -12.19 14.52
N ASP A 129 -2.89 -12.49 14.76
CA ASP A 129 -3.44 -12.50 16.12
C ASP A 129 -2.98 -13.74 16.94
N GLU A 130 -2.43 -14.79 16.30
CA GLU A 130 -1.99 -16.02 16.94
C GLU A 130 -0.50 -15.97 17.31
N GLU A 131 0.36 -15.53 16.37
CA GLU A 131 1.82 -15.54 16.51
C GLU A 131 2.38 -14.19 17.00
N GLY A 132 1.53 -13.13 17.00
CA GLY A 132 1.97 -11.77 17.29
C GLY A 132 2.83 -11.17 16.16
N ASP A 133 3.80 -10.34 16.53
CA ASP A 133 4.69 -9.68 15.58
C ASP A 133 5.74 -10.65 15.03
N LEU A 134 5.85 -10.69 13.71
CA LEU A 134 6.85 -11.48 12.98
C LEU A 134 8.12 -10.66 12.71
N SER A 135 9.01 -11.17 11.85
CA SER A 135 10.25 -10.46 11.52
C SER A 135 10.00 -9.14 10.80
N PRO A 136 10.69 -8.05 11.18
CA PRO A 136 10.60 -6.78 10.48
C PRO A 136 11.17 -6.90 9.07
N ARG A 137 10.58 -6.13 8.15
CA ARG A 137 11.00 -6.06 6.76
C ARG A 137 11.23 -4.60 6.38
N LEU A 138 12.48 -4.24 6.19
CA LEU A 138 12.86 -2.93 5.68
C LEU A 138 12.78 -2.92 4.15
N MET A 139 12.41 -1.78 3.60
CA MET A 139 12.30 -1.58 2.16
C MET A 139 13.55 -0.85 1.64
N PRO A 140 13.92 -1.03 0.36
CA PRO A 140 15.01 -0.24 -0.23
C PRO A 140 14.72 1.25 -0.07
N SER A 141 15.70 2.03 0.37
CA SER A 141 15.48 3.41 0.81
C SER A 141 15.77 4.45 -0.28
N SER A 142 16.80 4.24 -1.09
CA SER A 142 17.19 5.20 -2.13
C SER A 142 16.44 5.00 -3.44
N TYR A 143 16.35 6.07 -4.24
CA TYR A 143 15.70 6.06 -5.55
C TYR A 143 16.25 4.95 -6.48
N GLU A 144 17.58 4.80 -6.54
CA GLU A 144 18.20 3.80 -7.42
C GLU A 144 17.95 2.37 -6.94
N GLU A 145 18.00 2.12 -5.63
CA GLU A 145 17.65 0.81 -5.06
C GLU A 145 16.19 0.46 -5.32
N ILE A 146 15.28 1.42 -5.13
CA ILE A 146 13.83 1.27 -5.39
C ILE A 146 13.59 0.94 -6.87
N LYS A 147 14.22 1.68 -7.79
CA LYS A 147 14.11 1.47 -9.22
C LYS A 147 14.59 0.08 -9.65
N ILE A 148 15.66 -0.43 -9.04
CA ILE A 148 16.16 -1.78 -9.28
C ILE A 148 15.21 -2.83 -8.68
N ALA A 149 14.75 -2.61 -7.45
CA ALA A 149 13.84 -3.52 -6.74
C ALA A 149 12.50 -3.64 -7.46
N MET A 150 12.03 -2.56 -8.09
CA MET A 150 10.78 -2.52 -8.85
C MET A 150 10.73 -3.54 -9.99
N CYS A 151 11.88 -3.98 -10.51
CA CYS A 151 11.91 -5.05 -11.51
C CYS A 151 11.61 -6.43 -10.92
N LYS A 152 11.79 -6.61 -9.61
CA LYS A 152 11.73 -7.89 -8.91
C LYS A 152 10.43 -8.07 -8.11
N THR A 153 10.01 -7.00 -7.42
CA THR A 153 8.84 -6.97 -6.53
C THR A 153 8.44 -5.52 -6.29
N SER A 154 7.25 -5.29 -5.70
CA SER A 154 6.90 -3.94 -5.22
C SER A 154 7.85 -3.52 -4.09
N PRO A 155 8.59 -2.40 -4.25
CA PRO A 155 9.49 -1.88 -3.20
C PRO A 155 8.76 -1.01 -2.18
N PHE A 156 7.46 -0.88 -2.27
CA PHE A 156 6.63 -0.13 -1.33
C PHE A 156 5.59 -1.04 -0.69
N VAL A 157 5.37 -0.83 0.59
CA VAL A 157 4.23 -1.40 1.32
C VAL A 157 3.07 -0.45 1.13
N HIS A 158 2.05 -0.86 0.38
CA HIS A 158 0.97 0.04 -0.05
C HIS A 158 0.31 0.81 1.12
N PRO A 159 -0.03 0.18 2.29
CA PRO A 159 -0.59 0.91 3.43
C PRO A 159 0.39 1.86 4.14
N SER A 160 1.68 1.86 3.79
CA SER A 160 2.67 2.74 4.41
C SER A 160 2.90 4.05 3.67
N VAL A 161 2.41 4.19 2.43
CA VAL A 161 2.85 5.28 1.57
C VAL A 161 2.19 6.62 1.87
N PHE A 162 3.00 7.68 1.75
CA PHE A 162 2.57 9.05 1.52
C PHE A 162 2.78 9.40 0.06
N ILE A 163 1.76 9.93 -0.60
CA ILE A 163 1.80 10.34 -2.00
C ILE A 163 1.46 11.83 -2.06
N LYS A 164 2.33 12.61 -2.68
CA LYS A 164 2.09 14.04 -2.90
C LYS A 164 0.85 14.21 -3.78
N LYS A 165 -0.11 15.01 -3.35
CA LYS A 165 -1.39 15.19 -4.06
C LYS A 165 -1.20 15.68 -5.49
N GLU A 166 -0.18 16.50 -5.74
CA GLU A 166 0.23 16.99 -7.05
C GLU A 166 0.37 15.86 -8.12
N ILE A 167 0.75 14.65 -7.73
CA ILE A 167 0.86 13.49 -8.65
C ILE A 167 -0.51 13.20 -9.29
N PHE A 168 -1.56 13.24 -8.49
CA PHE A 168 -2.92 12.98 -8.95
C PHE A 168 -3.47 14.17 -9.74
N ASP A 169 -3.17 15.39 -9.32
CA ASP A 169 -3.55 16.60 -10.03
C ASP A 169 -2.90 16.63 -11.45
N ASN A 170 -1.72 16.01 -11.61
CA ASN A 170 -1.06 15.78 -12.89
C ASN A 170 -1.58 14.53 -13.65
N GLY A 171 -2.66 13.90 -13.20
CA GLY A 171 -3.35 12.82 -13.89
C GLY A 171 -2.82 11.41 -13.63
N LEU A 172 -1.90 11.20 -12.68
CA LEU A 172 -1.35 9.88 -12.35
C LEU A 172 -2.20 9.14 -11.31
N TYR A 173 -3.46 8.87 -11.60
CA TYR A 173 -4.38 8.10 -10.76
C TYR A 173 -4.10 6.59 -10.80
N TYR A 174 -4.67 5.81 -9.85
CA TYR A 174 -4.71 4.36 -9.94
C TYR A 174 -5.44 3.92 -11.21
N ASN A 175 -4.91 2.90 -11.90
CA ASN A 175 -5.54 2.41 -13.13
C ASN A 175 -6.79 1.55 -12.77
N PRO A 176 -8.01 1.98 -13.12
CA PRO A 176 -9.25 1.26 -12.76
C PRO A 176 -9.38 -0.10 -13.45
N LYS A 177 -8.63 -0.34 -14.54
CA LYS A 177 -8.57 -1.63 -15.21
C LYS A 177 -7.73 -2.67 -14.45
N CYS A 178 -6.89 -2.24 -13.50
CA CYS A 178 -6.06 -3.09 -12.66
C CYS A 178 -6.83 -3.48 -11.40
N ARG A 179 -7.49 -4.64 -11.42
CA ARG A 179 -8.16 -5.18 -10.23
C ARG A 179 -7.17 -5.72 -9.18
N ARG A 180 -5.90 -5.92 -9.56
CA ARG A 180 -4.80 -6.38 -8.69
C ARG A 180 -3.51 -5.72 -9.11
N CYS A 181 -2.57 -5.57 -8.16
CA CYS A 181 -1.28 -4.92 -8.37
C CYS A 181 -1.41 -3.49 -8.92
N GLN A 182 -2.53 -2.81 -8.62
CA GLN A 182 -2.79 -1.42 -9.02
C GLN A 182 -1.78 -0.45 -8.43
N ASP A 183 -1.26 -0.76 -7.25
CA ASP A 183 -0.17 -0.07 -6.58
C ASP A 183 1.14 -0.16 -7.39
N ALA A 184 1.59 -1.37 -7.72
CA ALA A 184 2.80 -1.57 -8.51
C ALA A 184 2.69 -0.91 -9.90
N GLU A 185 1.52 -0.95 -10.53
CA GLU A 185 1.27 -0.28 -11.82
C GLU A 185 1.47 1.24 -11.68
N LEU A 186 0.95 1.84 -10.61
CA LEU A 186 1.12 3.27 -10.34
C LEU A 186 2.58 3.62 -10.04
N TRP A 187 3.28 2.80 -9.24
CA TRP A 187 4.71 3.01 -8.94
C TRP A 187 5.57 2.98 -10.19
N PHE A 188 5.32 2.05 -11.11
CA PHE A 188 6.01 2.03 -12.40
C PHE A 188 5.81 3.32 -13.19
N ARG A 189 4.59 3.88 -13.20
CA ARG A 189 4.34 5.17 -13.89
C ARG A 189 5.01 6.34 -13.19
N ILE A 190 5.00 6.40 -11.87
CA ILE A 190 5.67 7.45 -11.11
C ILE A 190 7.18 7.44 -11.40
N ILE A 191 7.82 6.26 -11.34
CA ILE A 191 9.25 6.12 -11.59
C ILE A 191 9.59 6.39 -13.07
N ALA A 192 8.77 5.94 -14.01
CA ALA A 192 8.98 6.18 -15.45
C ALA A 192 8.91 7.68 -15.81
N ASN A 193 8.09 8.46 -15.07
CA ASN A 193 8.03 9.92 -15.18
C ASN A 193 9.15 10.62 -14.39
N LYS A 194 10.15 9.88 -13.88
CA LYS A 194 11.33 10.39 -13.17
C LYS A 194 11.02 11.16 -11.88
N TYR A 195 9.86 10.96 -11.29
CA TYR A 195 9.55 11.49 -9.99
C TYR A 195 10.43 10.84 -8.91
N LYS A 196 10.90 11.63 -7.95
CA LYS A 196 11.69 11.12 -6.82
C LYS A 196 10.82 10.36 -5.84
N VAL A 197 11.29 9.20 -5.45
CA VAL A 197 10.64 8.30 -4.51
C VAL A 197 11.64 7.82 -3.46
N ALA A 198 11.17 7.51 -2.26
CA ALA A 198 12.00 7.01 -1.16
C ALA A 198 11.21 6.09 -0.22
N ASN A 199 11.92 5.36 0.64
CA ASN A 199 11.36 4.73 1.82
C ASN A 199 12.16 5.18 3.06
N LEU A 200 11.46 5.33 4.19
CA LEU A 200 12.12 5.43 5.48
C LEU A 200 12.86 4.12 5.78
N PRO A 201 14.08 4.19 6.34
CA PRO A 201 14.86 3.00 6.73
C PRO A 201 14.37 2.39 8.06
N GLU A 202 13.10 2.53 8.34
CA GLU A 202 12.44 2.14 9.59
C GLU A 202 11.11 1.46 9.33
N VAL A 203 10.68 0.64 10.29
CA VAL A 203 9.33 0.10 10.32
C VAL A 203 8.37 1.19 10.78
N ILE A 204 7.30 1.41 10.01
CA ILE A 204 6.27 2.42 10.30
C ILE A 204 4.85 1.85 10.30
N ILE A 205 4.70 0.57 9.96
CA ILE A 205 3.39 -0.09 9.92
C ILE A 205 3.51 -1.56 10.33
N LYS A 206 2.46 -2.08 10.99
CA LYS A 206 2.23 -3.49 11.15
C LYS A 206 1.24 -3.94 10.07
N PHE A 207 1.67 -4.88 9.27
CA PHE A 207 0.93 -5.44 8.14
C PHE A 207 0.27 -6.76 8.56
N ARG A 208 -1.05 -6.84 8.49
CA ARG A 208 -1.77 -8.05 8.88
C ARG A 208 -1.59 -9.14 7.84
N LYS A 209 -1.07 -10.29 8.28
CA LYS A 209 -0.82 -11.44 7.42
C LYS A 209 -2.12 -12.12 7.04
N ASP A 210 -2.45 -12.10 5.75
CA ASP A 210 -3.58 -12.85 5.20
C ASP A 210 -3.17 -14.32 4.99
N PRO A 211 -3.81 -15.30 5.67
CA PRO A 211 -3.50 -16.72 5.51
C PRO A 211 -3.71 -17.21 4.06
N TYR A 212 -4.56 -16.54 3.29
CA TYR A 212 -4.85 -16.87 1.89
C TYR A 212 -4.02 -16.07 0.88
N LEU A 213 -3.07 -15.26 1.34
CA LEU A 213 -2.27 -14.38 0.49
C LEU A 213 -1.60 -15.14 -0.67
N TYR A 214 -1.08 -16.35 -0.40
CA TYR A 214 -0.43 -17.18 -1.41
C TYR A 214 -1.40 -17.57 -2.55
N LEU A 215 -2.61 -18.02 -2.20
CA LEU A 215 -3.64 -18.39 -3.16
C LEU A 215 -4.12 -17.19 -3.97
N LYS A 216 -4.28 -16.03 -3.31
CA LYS A 216 -4.63 -14.76 -3.97
C LYS A 216 -3.56 -14.35 -4.98
N ARG A 217 -2.28 -14.48 -4.60
CA ARG A 217 -1.13 -14.18 -5.47
C ARG A 217 -1.03 -15.11 -6.67
N LYS A 218 -1.28 -16.41 -6.50
CA LYS A 218 -1.31 -17.37 -7.62
C LYS A 218 -2.38 -16.99 -8.65
N LYS A 219 -3.59 -16.64 -8.21
CA LYS A 219 -4.69 -16.19 -9.09
C LYS A 219 -4.38 -14.89 -9.84
N SER A 220 -3.48 -14.05 -9.33
CA SER A 220 -3.09 -12.78 -9.96
C SER A 220 -1.80 -12.84 -10.76
N ALA A 221 -1.14 -14.00 -10.85
CA ALA A 221 0.19 -14.14 -11.45
C ALA A 221 0.28 -13.60 -12.89
N GLY A 222 -0.71 -13.87 -13.74
CA GLY A 222 -0.72 -13.35 -15.11
C GLY A 222 -0.89 -11.84 -15.20
N ALA A 223 -1.73 -11.25 -14.36
CA ALA A 223 -1.90 -9.80 -14.29
C ALA A 223 -0.62 -9.12 -13.77
N GLU A 224 -0.03 -9.67 -12.70
CA GLU A 224 1.24 -9.24 -12.14
C GLU A 224 2.35 -9.28 -13.21
N PHE A 225 2.50 -10.39 -13.90
CA PHE A 225 3.47 -10.56 -14.99
C PHE A 225 3.33 -9.45 -16.06
N LYS A 226 2.11 -9.22 -16.55
CA LYS A 226 1.83 -8.19 -17.56
C LYS A 226 2.23 -6.79 -17.06
N ILE A 227 1.86 -6.45 -15.83
CA ILE A 227 2.18 -5.14 -15.22
C ILE A 227 3.69 -4.94 -15.11
N PHE A 228 4.43 -5.97 -14.66
CA PHE A 228 5.88 -5.88 -14.51
C PHE A 228 6.59 -5.80 -15.86
N ILE A 229 6.19 -6.57 -16.87
CA ILE A 229 6.74 -6.45 -18.23
C ILE A 229 6.52 -5.03 -18.78
N GLN A 230 5.30 -4.51 -18.70
CA GLN A 230 4.99 -3.16 -19.16
C GLN A 230 5.73 -2.08 -18.37
N GLY A 231 5.86 -2.27 -17.07
CA GLY A 231 6.57 -1.35 -16.19
C GLY A 231 8.07 -1.29 -16.47
N ILE A 232 8.71 -2.45 -16.65
CA ILE A 232 10.13 -2.55 -17.03
C ILE A 232 10.36 -1.89 -18.39
N TYR A 233 9.46 -2.11 -19.35
CA TYR A 233 9.53 -1.45 -20.65
C TYR A 233 9.49 0.08 -20.52
N ARG A 234 8.61 0.63 -19.69
CA ARG A 234 8.49 2.08 -19.47
C ARG A 234 9.76 2.70 -18.87
N ILE A 235 10.45 1.98 -17.99
CA ILE A 235 11.65 2.51 -17.29
C ILE A 235 12.93 2.26 -18.06
N TYR A 236 13.08 1.09 -18.72
CA TYR A 236 14.34 0.61 -19.27
C TYR A 236 14.30 0.34 -20.78
N GLY A 237 13.14 0.43 -21.44
CA GLY A 237 12.97 0.13 -22.86
C GLY A 237 13.00 -1.39 -23.14
N ILE A 238 13.14 -1.72 -24.44
CA ILE A 238 13.10 -3.13 -24.93
C ILE A 238 14.39 -3.89 -24.56
N CYS A 239 15.54 -3.26 -24.72
CA CYS A 239 16.84 -3.91 -24.60
C CYS A 239 17.33 -3.96 -23.14
N THR A 240 16.72 -4.80 -22.31
CA THR A 240 17.16 -4.99 -20.93
C THR A 240 17.02 -6.44 -20.47
N TRP A 241 18.03 -6.96 -19.78
CA TRP A 241 18.01 -8.28 -19.20
C TRP A 241 17.02 -8.40 -18.00
N ARG A 242 16.51 -7.27 -17.51
CA ARG A 242 15.62 -7.21 -16.35
C ARG A 242 14.30 -7.94 -16.54
N TYR A 243 13.91 -8.25 -17.76
CA TYR A 243 12.73 -9.06 -18.08
C TYR A 243 12.82 -10.50 -17.54
N VAL A 244 14.02 -10.98 -17.19
CA VAL A 244 14.19 -12.28 -16.56
C VAL A 244 13.44 -12.39 -15.23
N TYR A 245 13.35 -11.28 -14.47
CA TYR A 245 12.72 -11.30 -13.14
C TYR A 245 11.22 -11.63 -13.18
N PRO A 246 10.37 -10.92 -13.92
CA PRO A 246 8.95 -11.26 -14.00
C PRO A 246 8.71 -12.64 -14.62
N VAL A 247 9.56 -13.09 -15.56
CA VAL A 247 9.48 -14.44 -16.13
C VAL A 247 9.72 -15.50 -15.05
N VAL A 248 10.83 -15.41 -14.31
CA VAL A 248 11.15 -16.34 -13.22
C VAL A 248 10.07 -16.30 -12.13
N HIS A 249 9.62 -15.10 -11.77
CA HIS A 249 8.58 -14.93 -10.76
C HIS A 249 7.24 -15.54 -11.20
N TYR A 250 6.86 -15.37 -12.46
CA TYR A 250 5.67 -15.98 -13.03
C TYR A 250 5.75 -17.52 -13.02
N LEU A 251 6.86 -18.10 -13.50
CA LEU A 251 7.07 -19.54 -13.47
C LEU A 251 7.03 -20.08 -12.04
N PHE A 252 7.64 -19.37 -11.08
CA PHE A 252 7.57 -19.74 -9.66
C PHE A 252 6.13 -19.77 -9.12
N ARG A 253 5.27 -18.82 -9.55
CA ARG A 253 3.85 -18.78 -9.16
C ARG A 253 3.02 -19.92 -9.75
N LEU A 254 3.46 -20.54 -10.84
CA LEU A 254 2.78 -21.69 -11.45
C LEU A 254 3.05 -22.99 -10.68
N LEU A 255 4.10 -23.05 -9.87
CA LEU A 255 4.43 -24.24 -9.06
C LEU A 255 3.30 -24.59 -8.09
N PRO A 256 3.17 -25.90 -7.71
CA PRO A 256 2.25 -26.31 -6.65
C PRO A 256 2.52 -25.55 -5.35
N PRO A 257 1.49 -25.18 -4.57
CA PRO A 257 1.64 -24.41 -3.33
C PRO A 257 2.65 -25.01 -2.35
N SER A 258 2.66 -26.34 -2.18
CA SER A 258 3.58 -27.03 -1.29
C SER A 258 5.06 -26.91 -1.68
N LEU A 259 5.33 -26.89 -3.00
CA LEU A 259 6.69 -26.74 -3.50
C LEU A 259 7.19 -25.30 -3.41
N SER A 260 6.35 -24.35 -3.81
CA SER A 260 6.70 -22.94 -3.75
C SER A 260 6.87 -22.45 -2.31
N GLN A 261 6.10 -22.94 -1.35
CA GLN A 261 6.25 -22.59 0.05
C GLN A 261 7.56 -23.17 0.64
N LYS A 262 7.93 -24.40 0.27
CA LYS A 262 9.24 -24.99 0.66
C LYS A 262 10.42 -24.19 0.11
N ILE A 263 10.35 -23.78 -1.16
CA ILE A 263 11.40 -22.97 -1.79
C ILE A 263 11.46 -21.58 -1.15
N TYR A 264 10.31 -20.94 -0.92
CA TYR A 264 10.22 -19.64 -0.27
C TYR A 264 10.86 -19.66 1.13
N ASN A 265 10.49 -20.60 1.97
CA ASN A 265 11.01 -20.73 3.32
C ASN A 265 12.53 -21.05 3.33
N LYS A 266 13.00 -21.89 2.39
CA LYS A 266 14.41 -22.32 2.34
C LYS A 266 15.36 -21.25 1.80
N PHE A 267 14.93 -20.46 0.78
CA PHE A 267 15.84 -19.58 0.04
C PHE A 267 15.51 -18.10 0.20
N ILE A 268 14.22 -17.72 0.21
CA ILE A 268 13.82 -16.31 0.17
C ILE A 268 13.83 -15.71 1.57
N LEU A 269 13.26 -16.38 2.56
CA LEU A 269 13.29 -15.91 3.96
C LEU A 269 14.71 -15.76 4.48
N LYS A 270 15.61 -16.73 4.20
CA LYS A 270 17.03 -16.65 4.60
C LYS A 270 17.79 -15.50 3.93
N TYR A 271 17.41 -15.11 2.73
CA TYR A 271 18.04 -13.97 2.04
C TYR A 271 17.67 -12.63 2.68
N TRP A 272 16.42 -12.48 3.12
CA TRP A 272 15.94 -11.26 3.78
C TRP A 272 16.38 -11.14 5.25
N GLN A 273 16.66 -12.24 5.92
CA GLN A 273 17.19 -12.26 7.30
C GLN A 273 18.71 -11.96 7.38
N ARG A 274 19.43 -11.97 6.26
CA ARG A 274 20.87 -11.72 6.20
C ARG A 274 21.26 -10.30 5.79
N LYS A 275 20.30 -9.45 5.54
CA LYS A 275 20.47 -8.01 5.30
C LYS A 275 19.85 -7.20 6.42
#